data_619a542b3c12f79715038d2a032b5eab
#
_entry.id   619a542b3c12f79715038d2a032b5eab
#
_cell.length_a   1.000
_cell.length_b   1.000
_cell.length_c   1.000
_cell.angle_alpha   90.00
_cell.angle_beta   90.00
_cell.angle_gamma   90.00
#
_symmetry.space_group_name_H-M   'P 1'
#
loop_
_entity.id
_entity.type
_entity.pdbx_description
1 polymer ?
#
loop_
_entity_poly.entity_id
_entity_poly.type
_entity_poly.pdbx_seq_one_letter_code
_entity_poly.pdbx_strand_id
1 'polypeptide(L)'
;MVSPLAGVEEGEYFDVLPYALKAADYLMSFIKGKTAPKAEGGISNTPKNVTHATYRDLGFAAREDGTFDVYSAGGLGNKPAFGVRVAEGVAPDQILYYIRAMHELFCAYGNYENRAKARSRFMQEALGGAEAYKEAFLKKLDEVYAEEGDLTLEMGETSLSEEAVQDQSTAFAASREILFASISDPYMRKRVIPQKQNGLYSVACHPLGGSPEPSLLQIFMR
;
A
#
# COMPACT_ATOMS: atom_id res chain seq x y z
N MET A 1 3.73 -2.17 -1.15
CA MET A 1 3.81 -1.93 0.32
C MET A 1 2.47 -1.42 0.81
N VAL A 2 2.05 -1.82 2.00
CA VAL A 2 0.84 -1.37 2.67
C VAL A 2 1.18 -1.10 4.14
N SER A 3 0.36 -0.33 4.86
CA SER A 3 0.51 -0.16 6.31
C SER A 3 0.44 -1.54 6.99
N PRO A 4 1.33 -1.86 7.93
CA PRO A 4 1.23 -3.09 8.71
C PRO A 4 -0.04 -3.15 9.58
N LEU A 5 -0.73 -2.02 9.72
CA LEU A 5 -1.99 -1.90 10.46
C LEU A 5 -3.22 -1.79 9.54
N ALA A 6 -3.06 -1.95 8.22
CA ALA A 6 -4.20 -1.91 7.31
C ALA A 6 -5.24 -2.98 7.69
N GLY A 7 -6.51 -2.61 7.69
CA GLY A 7 -7.63 -3.41 8.15
C GLY A 7 -7.95 -3.25 9.64
N VAL A 8 -7.02 -2.69 10.42
CA VAL A 8 -7.20 -2.49 11.87
C VAL A 8 -6.82 -1.08 12.36
N GLU A 9 -6.29 -0.23 11.48
CA GLU A 9 -5.78 1.09 11.83
C GLU A 9 -6.92 2.08 12.12
N GLU A 10 -6.86 2.74 13.28
CA GLU A 10 -7.81 3.80 13.62
C GLU A 10 -7.67 4.98 12.62
N GLY A 11 -8.81 5.41 12.06
CA GLY A 11 -8.87 6.50 11.09
C GLY A 11 -8.48 6.10 9.66
N GLU A 12 -8.42 4.79 9.36
CA GLU A 12 -8.35 4.36 7.97
C GLU A 12 -9.67 4.64 7.25
N TYR A 13 -9.60 5.04 6.00
CA TYR A 13 -10.80 5.27 5.18
C TYR A 13 -11.50 3.97 4.85
N PHE A 14 -10.74 2.95 4.48
CA PHE A 14 -11.21 1.58 4.27
C PHE A 14 -10.05 0.58 4.32
N ASP A 15 -10.36 -0.71 4.44
CA ASP A 15 -9.35 -1.77 4.43
C ASP A 15 -8.76 -1.95 3.03
N VAL A 16 -7.49 -1.57 2.88
CA VAL A 16 -6.76 -1.68 1.61
C VAL A 16 -5.94 -2.96 1.50
N LEU A 17 -5.88 -3.78 2.56
CA LEU A 17 -5.03 -4.98 2.59
C LEU A 17 -5.43 -6.01 1.52
N PRO A 18 -6.72 -6.33 1.30
CA PRO A 18 -7.12 -7.27 0.26
C PRO A 18 -6.68 -6.84 -1.14
N TYR A 19 -6.81 -5.54 -1.44
CA TYR A 19 -6.37 -4.96 -2.72
C TYR A 19 -4.85 -5.03 -2.87
N ALA A 20 -4.10 -4.77 -1.79
CA ALA A 20 -2.65 -4.84 -1.79
C ALA A 20 -2.13 -6.26 -2.06
N LEU A 21 -2.77 -7.29 -1.50
CA LEU A 21 -2.42 -8.68 -1.74
C LEU A 21 -2.66 -9.06 -3.21
N LYS A 22 -3.84 -8.75 -3.75
CA LYS A 22 -4.17 -9.00 -5.17
C LYS A 22 -3.23 -8.24 -6.11
N ALA A 23 -2.91 -6.98 -5.81
CA ALA A 23 -1.95 -6.19 -6.56
C ALA A 23 -0.55 -6.80 -6.55
N ALA A 24 -0.11 -7.34 -5.41
CA ALA A 24 1.18 -8.01 -5.29
C ALA A 24 1.22 -9.31 -6.12
N ASP A 25 0.18 -10.13 -6.05
CA ASP A 25 0.06 -11.37 -6.84
C ASP A 25 0.08 -11.06 -8.33
N TYR A 26 -0.68 -10.05 -8.76
CA TYR A 26 -0.70 -9.62 -10.15
C TYR A 26 0.68 -9.13 -10.62
N LEU A 27 1.32 -8.26 -9.84
CA LEU A 27 2.65 -7.75 -10.14
C LEU A 27 3.67 -8.89 -10.25
N MET A 28 3.61 -9.89 -9.36
CA MET A 28 4.50 -11.05 -9.38
C MET A 28 4.25 -11.98 -10.58
N SER A 29 3.08 -11.92 -11.20
CA SER A 29 2.76 -12.77 -12.35
C SER A 29 3.57 -12.43 -13.59
N PHE A 30 3.95 -11.17 -13.81
CA PHE A 30 4.69 -10.70 -14.98
C PHE A 30 6.10 -10.17 -14.72
N ILE A 31 6.50 -9.93 -13.47
CA ILE A 31 7.88 -9.53 -13.12
C ILE A 31 8.84 -10.76 -13.14
N LYS A 32 8.68 -11.70 -14.04
CA LYS A 32 9.55 -12.87 -14.16
C LYS A 32 10.59 -12.66 -15.26
N GLY A 33 11.64 -11.87 -15.00
CA GLY A 33 12.71 -11.71 -16.00
C GLY A 33 13.86 -10.84 -15.53
N LYS A 34 15.03 -11.03 -16.16
CA LYS A 34 16.26 -10.25 -15.87
C LYS A 34 16.13 -8.76 -16.21
N THR A 35 15.15 -8.38 -17.02
CA THR A 35 14.91 -7.03 -17.49
C THR A 35 13.68 -6.38 -16.86
N ALA A 36 13.05 -7.03 -15.87
CA ALA A 36 11.91 -6.45 -15.17
C ALA A 36 12.32 -5.16 -14.47
N PRO A 37 11.58 -4.06 -14.68
CA PRO A 37 11.85 -2.81 -14.00
C PRO A 37 11.70 -2.98 -12.50
N LYS A 38 12.64 -2.41 -11.74
CA LYS A 38 12.53 -2.38 -10.29
C LYS A 38 11.50 -1.33 -9.89
N ALA A 39 10.26 -1.74 -9.74
CA ALA A 39 9.15 -0.88 -9.34
C ALA A 39 8.75 -1.14 -7.88
N GLU A 40 8.48 -0.07 -7.16
CA GLU A 40 8.00 -0.11 -5.77
C GLU A 40 6.61 0.54 -5.70
N GLY A 41 5.59 -0.27 -5.47
CA GLY A 41 4.23 0.20 -5.25
C GLY A 41 3.92 0.46 -3.77
N GLY A 42 3.02 1.40 -3.48
CA GLY A 42 2.51 1.67 -2.14
C GLY A 42 1.03 1.99 -2.15
N ILE A 43 0.28 1.38 -1.22
CA ILE A 43 -1.14 1.68 -1.01
C ILE A 43 -1.28 2.23 0.41
N SER A 44 -1.77 3.45 0.54
CA SER A 44 -2.00 4.13 1.81
C SER A 44 -3.49 4.12 2.15
N ASN A 45 -3.82 3.73 3.37
CA ASN A 45 -5.20 3.56 3.86
C ASN A 45 -5.71 4.75 4.67
N THR A 46 -4.80 5.66 5.08
CA THR A 46 -5.12 6.79 5.96
C THR A 46 -4.61 8.11 5.37
N PRO A 47 -5.15 9.26 5.82
CA PRO A 47 -4.63 10.57 5.44
C PRO A 47 -3.17 10.81 5.86
N LYS A 48 -2.64 10.02 6.81
CA LYS A 48 -1.23 10.10 7.22
C LYS A 48 -0.25 9.66 6.14
N ASN A 49 -0.72 8.99 5.09
CA ASN A 49 0.09 8.50 3.97
C ASN A 49 1.37 7.75 4.42
N VAL A 50 1.20 6.80 5.35
CA VAL A 50 2.32 6.08 6.01
C VAL A 50 3.19 5.32 5.00
N THR A 51 2.60 4.84 3.91
CA THR A 51 3.33 4.14 2.85
C THR A 51 4.05 5.09 1.90
N HIS A 52 3.86 6.41 2.07
CA HIS A 52 4.39 7.44 1.18
C HIS A 52 3.99 7.23 -0.29
N ALA A 53 2.71 6.97 -0.55
CA ALA A 53 2.16 6.73 -1.88
C ALA A 53 2.59 7.82 -2.88
N THR A 54 2.68 9.08 -2.44
CA THR A 54 3.10 10.24 -3.25
C THR A 54 4.58 10.21 -3.68
N TYR A 55 5.40 9.29 -3.16
CA TYR A 55 6.83 9.17 -3.49
C TYR A 55 7.21 7.79 -4.04
N ARG A 56 6.24 6.97 -4.42
CA ARG A 56 6.48 5.64 -4.99
C ARG A 56 6.54 5.67 -6.51
N ASP A 57 7.10 4.60 -7.10
CA ASP A 57 7.02 4.41 -8.55
C ASP A 57 5.56 4.34 -9.00
N LEU A 58 4.69 3.71 -8.18
CA LEU A 58 3.23 3.79 -8.26
C LEU A 58 2.65 3.80 -6.85
N GLY A 59 1.80 4.78 -6.56
CA GLY A 59 1.18 4.96 -5.26
C GLY A 59 -0.32 5.18 -5.35
N PHE A 60 -1.05 4.51 -4.47
CA PHE A 60 -2.49 4.65 -4.30
C PHE A 60 -2.75 5.23 -2.91
N ALA A 61 -3.35 6.40 -2.85
CA ALA A 61 -3.74 7.04 -1.61
C ALA A 61 -5.27 6.93 -1.46
N ALA A 62 -5.71 6.21 -0.44
CA ALA A 62 -7.14 6.05 -0.16
C ALA A 62 -7.78 7.39 0.16
N ARG A 63 -9.04 7.53 -0.21
CA ARG A 63 -9.91 8.66 0.01
C ARG A 63 -11.09 8.25 0.87
N GLU A 64 -11.72 9.24 1.49
CA GLU A 64 -12.89 9.05 2.35
C GLU A 64 -14.10 8.46 1.59
N ASP A 65 -14.19 8.74 0.29
CA ASP A 65 -15.25 8.25 -0.59
C ASP A 65 -15.08 6.78 -1.04
N GLY A 66 -14.08 6.08 -0.51
CA GLY A 66 -13.80 4.68 -0.85
C GLY A 66 -13.01 4.48 -2.15
N THR A 67 -12.49 5.55 -2.73
CA THR A 67 -11.68 5.52 -3.96
C THR A 67 -10.21 5.79 -3.68
N PHE A 68 -9.37 5.82 -4.73
CA PHE A 68 -7.96 6.18 -4.64
C PHE A 68 -7.59 7.39 -5.49
N ASP A 69 -6.71 8.23 -4.97
CA ASP A 69 -5.85 9.08 -5.79
C ASP A 69 -4.62 8.28 -6.21
N VAL A 70 -4.23 8.37 -7.49
CA VAL A 70 -3.12 7.59 -8.04
C VAL A 70 -1.97 8.51 -8.40
N TYR A 71 -0.79 8.16 -7.87
CA TYR A 71 0.47 8.86 -8.11
C TYR A 71 1.45 7.93 -8.81
N SER A 72 2.21 8.43 -9.78
CA SER A 72 3.20 7.64 -10.50
C SER A 72 4.51 8.40 -10.70
N ALA A 73 5.59 7.67 -10.90
CA ALA A 73 6.94 8.19 -11.13
C ALA A 73 7.51 9.05 -9.98
N GLY A 74 7.21 8.71 -8.73
CA GLY A 74 7.84 9.30 -7.56
C GLY A 74 9.11 8.58 -7.10
N GLY A 75 9.82 9.18 -6.16
CA GLY A 75 10.96 8.52 -5.51
C GLY A 75 11.79 9.43 -4.62
N LEU A 76 12.37 8.86 -3.54
CA LEU A 76 13.14 9.57 -2.52
C LEU A 76 14.67 9.43 -2.65
N GLY A 77 15.18 8.66 -3.61
CA GLY A 77 16.62 8.47 -3.75
C GLY A 77 17.35 9.72 -4.25
N ASN A 78 18.54 9.53 -4.82
CA ASN A 78 19.27 10.62 -5.45
C ASN A 78 18.38 11.36 -6.48
N LYS A 79 18.28 12.69 -6.39
CA LYS A 79 17.28 13.54 -7.07
C LYS A 79 15.83 13.12 -6.73
N PRO A 80 15.36 13.41 -5.54
CA PRO A 80 13.97 13.07 -5.15
C PRO A 80 12.97 13.84 -6.02
N ALA A 81 11.85 13.18 -6.32
CA ALA A 81 10.73 13.77 -7.02
C ALA A 81 9.42 13.28 -6.44
N PHE A 82 8.45 14.18 -6.36
CA PHE A 82 7.06 13.78 -6.11
C PHE A 82 6.53 12.97 -7.31
N GLY A 83 5.70 11.99 -7.02
CA GLY A 83 4.90 11.34 -8.03
C GLY A 83 3.93 12.32 -8.68
N VAL A 84 3.74 12.16 -9.97
CA VAL A 84 2.71 12.89 -10.72
C VAL A 84 1.36 12.27 -10.36
N ARG A 85 0.37 13.10 -9.99
CA ARG A 85 -1.01 12.62 -9.79
C ARG A 85 -1.64 12.36 -11.14
N VAL A 86 -1.71 11.09 -11.52
CA VAL A 86 -2.21 10.66 -12.83
C VAL A 86 -3.72 10.49 -12.86
N ALA A 87 -4.35 10.19 -11.70
CA ALA A 87 -5.80 10.06 -11.60
C ALA A 87 -6.31 10.38 -10.18
N GLU A 88 -7.58 10.72 -10.08
CA GLU A 88 -8.35 10.92 -8.86
C GLU A 88 -9.62 10.07 -8.89
N GLY A 89 -10.10 9.62 -7.71
CA GLY A 89 -11.36 8.94 -7.59
C GLY A 89 -11.40 7.58 -8.28
N VAL A 90 -10.26 6.86 -8.32
CA VAL A 90 -10.16 5.55 -8.96
C VAL A 90 -10.80 4.49 -8.06
N ALA A 91 -11.74 3.74 -8.62
CA ALA A 91 -12.37 2.63 -7.91
C ALA A 91 -11.32 1.55 -7.56
N PRO A 92 -11.39 0.97 -6.35
CA PRO A 92 -10.37 0.02 -5.88
C PRO A 92 -10.22 -1.24 -6.74
N ASP A 93 -11.26 -1.64 -7.43
CA ASP A 93 -11.25 -2.77 -8.35
C ASP A 93 -10.49 -2.50 -9.66
N GLN A 94 -10.18 -1.23 -9.97
CA GLN A 94 -9.50 -0.82 -11.19
C GLN A 94 -7.97 -0.69 -11.06
N ILE A 95 -7.41 -0.91 -9.87
CA ILE A 95 -5.98 -0.66 -9.61
C ILE A 95 -5.02 -1.48 -10.47
N LEU A 96 -5.43 -2.66 -10.95
CA LEU A 96 -4.57 -3.51 -11.78
C LEU A 96 -4.28 -2.89 -13.15
N TYR A 97 -5.22 -2.16 -13.74
CA TYR A 97 -4.99 -1.42 -14.98
C TYR A 97 -3.88 -0.39 -14.83
N TYR A 98 -3.86 0.34 -13.70
CA TYR A 98 -2.82 1.31 -13.39
C TYR A 98 -1.45 0.66 -13.16
N ILE A 99 -1.43 -0.50 -12.50
CA ILE A 99 -0.21 -1.29 -12.31
C ILE A 99 0.36 -1.72 -13.67
N ARG A 100 -0.49 -2.21 -14.56
CA ARG A 100 -0.11 -2.63 -15.90
C ARG A 100 0.41 -1.46 -16.72
N ALA A 101 -0.33 -0.35 -16.76
CA ALA A 101 0.05 0.86 -17.50
C ALA A 101 1.40 1.41 -17.04
N MET A 102 1.64 1.49 -15.72
CA MET A 102 2.93 1.92 -15.17
C MET A 102 4.07 0.99 -15.59
N HIS A 103 3.86 -0.33 -15.51
CA HIS A 103 4.86 -1.30 -15.90
C HIS A 103 5.23 -1.17 -17.38
N GLU A 104 4.25 -1.09 -18.27
CA GLU A 104 4.49 -0.95 -19.70
C GLU A 104 5.13 0.36 -20.08
N LEU A 105 4.69 1.46 -19.46
CA LEU A 105 5.31 2.76 -19.64
C LEU A 105 6.78 2.74 -19.20
N PHE A 106 7.07 2.06 -18.07
CA PHE A 106 8.45 1.91 -17.62
C PHE A 106 9.27 1.00 -18.54
N CYS A 107 8.70 -0.05 -19.09
CA CYS A 107 9.37 -0.88 -20.10
C CYS A 107 9.72 -0.07 -21.36
N ALA A 108 8.82 0.83 -21.78
CA ALA A 108 9.01 1.64 -22.99
C ALA A 108 10.00 2.80 -22.84
N TYR A 109 10.00 3.48 -21.69
CA TYR A 109 10.73 4.74 -21.48
C TYR A 109 11.76 4.68 -20.34
N GLY A 110 11.86 3.57 -19.62
CA GLY A 110 12.84 3.39 -18.56
C GLY A 110 14.29 3.41 -19.09
N ASN A 111 15.20 3.99 -18.34
CA ASN A 111 16.61 3.97 -18.70
C ASN A 111 17.28 2.68 -18.22
N TYR A 112 17.47 1.73 -19.12
CA TYR A 112 18.10 0.44 -18.82
C TYR A 112 19.63 0.43 -19.00
N GLU A 113 20.17 1.42 -19.72
CA GLU A 113 21.60 1.53 -19.95
C GLU A 113 22.34 2.06 -18.72
N ASN A 114 21.74 2.99 -18.01
CA ASN A 114 22.29 3.57 -16.79
C ASN A 114 21.51 3.12 -15.55
N ARG A 115 22.06 2.14 -14.82
CA ARG A 115 21.43 1.59 -13.60
C ARG A 115 21.10 2.66 -12.55
N ALA A 116 21.86 3.74 -12.45
CA ALA A 116 21.60 4.83 -11.51
C ALA A 116 20.35 5.65 -11.90
N LYS A 117 19.95 5.60 -13.18
CA LYS A 117 18.76 6.26 -13.73
C LYS A 117 17.63 5.28 -14.05
N ALA A 118 17.78 4.00 -13.76
CA ALA A 118 16.77 2.97 -13.99
C ALA A 118 15.67 2.99 -12.91
N ARG A 119 15.03 4.13 -12.71
CA ARG A 119 13.91 4.33 -11.77
C ARG A 119 12.85 5.20 -12.43
N SER A 120 11.60 4.93 -12.11
CA SER A 120 10.44 5.60 -12.75
C SER A 120 10.48 7.13 -12.65
N ARG A 121 10.97 7.71 -11.55
CA ARG A 121 11.06 9.17 -11.37
C ARG A 121 11.86 9.88 -12.45
N PHE A 122 12.81 9.22 -13.09
CA PHE A 122 13.59 9.82 -14.19
C PHE A 122 12.80 9.87 -15.51
N MET A 123 11.68 9.16 -15.62
CA MET A 123 10.80 9.26 -16.77
C MET A 123 10.09 10.62 -16.87
N GLN A 124 9.85 11.30 -15.73
CA GLN A 124 9.31 12.66 -15.76
C GLN A 124 10.24 13.60 -16.55
N GLU A 125 11.55 13.55 -16.26
CA GLU A 125 12.54 14.36 -16.98
C GLU A 125 12.69 13.92 -18.44
N ALA A 126 12.72 12.61 -18.70
CA ALA A 126 12.89 12.04 -20.03
C ALA A 126 11.74 12.36 -20.98
N LEU A 127 10.52 12.47 -20.48
CA LEU A 127 9.31 12.78 -21.25
C LEU A 127 9.02 14.29 -21.35
N GLY A 128 9.81 15.14 -20.68
CA GLY A 128 9.65 16.59 -20.78
C GLY A 128 8.87 17.24 -19.64
N GLY A 129 8.70 16.55 -18.52
CA GLY A 129 8.08 17.09 -17.31
C GLY A 129 6.85 16.34 -16.85
N ALA A 130 6.25 16.81 -15.76
CA ALA A 130 5.13 16.12 -15.08
C ALA A 130 3.88 16.00 -15.97
N GLU A 131 3.53 17.07 -16.71
CA GLU A 131 2.34 17.06 -17.57
C GLU A 131 2.52 16.10 -18.75
N ALA A 132 3.69 16.14 -19.43
CA ALA A 132 3.97 15.22 -20.53
C ALA A 132 4.02 13.74 -20.04
N TYR A 133 4.55 13.54 -18.81
CA TYR A 133 4.48 12.21 -18.18
C TYR A 133 3.05 11.77 -17.94
N LYS A 134 2.20 12.65 -17.43
CA LYS A 134 0.78 12.36 -17.17
C LYS A 134 0.04 11.99 -18.46
N GLU A 135 0.24 12.77 -19.53
CA GLU A 135 -0.35 12.47 -20.84
C GLU A 135 0.09 11.11 -21.37
N ALA A 136 1.40 10.80 -21.28
CA ALA A 136 1.94 9.51 -21.70
C ALA A 136 1.37 8.35 -20.85
N PHE A 137 1.20 8.57 -19.55
CA PHE A 137 0.61 7.57 -18.63
C PHE A 137 -0.85 7.29 -18.98
N LEU A 138 -1.66 8.35 -19.17
CA LEU A 138 -3.08 8.21 -19.49
C LEU A 138 -3.27 7.53 -20.85
N LYS A 139 -2.46 7.93 -21.86
CA LYS A 139 -2.48 7.23 -23.14
C LYS A 139 -2.16 5.75 -23.01
N LYS A 140 -1.16 5.39 -22.22
CA LYS A 140 -0.82 3.98 -21.97
C LYS A 140 -1.94 3.27 -21.21
N LEU A 141 -2.59 3.95 -20.26
CA LEU A 141 -3.74 3.40 -19.55
C LEU A 141 -4.91 3.10 -20.49
N ASP A 142 -5.20 4.00 -21.44
CA ASP A 142 -6.23 3.78 -22.46
C ASP A 142 -5.89 2.57 -23.36
N GLU A 143 -4.61 2.41 -23.74
CA GLU A 143 -4.13 1.24 -24.48
C GLU A 143 -4.35 -0.04 -23.67
N VAL A 144 -4.02 -0.04 -22.39
CA VAL A 144 -4.24 -1.20 -21.48
C VAL A 144 -5.71 -1.55 -21.36
N TYR A 145 -6.61 -0.57 -21.23
CA TYR A 145 -8.05 -0.84 -21.22
C TYR A 145 -8.57 -1.44 -22.53
N ALA A 146 -7.94 -1.12 -23.65
CA ALA A 146 -8.35 -1.60 -24.97
C ALA A 146 -7.79 -2.99 -25.31
N GLU A 147 -6.58 -3.31 -24.87
CA GLU A 147 -5.80 -4.48 -25.31
C GLU A 147 -5.80 -5.61 -24.29
N GLU A 148 -5.83 -5.32 -23.00
CA GLU A 148 -5.85 -6.33 -21.95
C GLU A 148 -7.29 -6.86 -21.75
N GLY A 149 -7.36 -8.10 -21.32
CA GLY A 149 -8.64 -8.66 -20.86
C GLY A 149 -9.15 -7.95 -19.62
N ASP A 150 -10.23 -8.45 -19.04
CA ASP A 150 -10.79 -7.88 -17.81
C ASP A 150 -9.80 -8.03 -16.64
N LEU A 151 -9.24 -6.89 -16.21
CA LEU A 151 -8.36 -6.75 -15.05
C LEU A 151 -9.10 -6.23 -13.82
N THR A 152 -10.42 -6.15 -13.86
CA THR A 152 -11.24 -5.75 -12.73
C THR A 152 -11.03 -6.73 -11.55
N LEU A 153 -10.71 -6.20 -10.38
CA LEU A 153 -10.52 -7.04 -9.20
C LEU A 153 -11.86 -7.60 -8.71
N GLU A 154 -12.05 -8.89 -8.84
CA GLU A 154 -13.10 -9.59 -8.12
C GLU A 154 -12.69 -9.74 -6.65
N MET A 155 -13.34 -8.98 -5.78
CA MET A 155 -13.22 -9.14 -4.34
C MET A 155 -14.24 -10.21 -3.92
N GLY A 156 -13.75 -11.42 -3.65
CA GLY A 156 -14.55 -12.40 -2.94
C GLY A 156 -14.95 -11.84 -1.56
N GLU A 157 -16.12 -12.22 -1.07
CA GLU A 157 -16.56 -11.84 0.28
C GLU A 157 -15.52 -12.27 1.31
N THR A 158 -14.65 -11.34 1.69
CA THR A 158 -13.74 -11.52 2.84
C THR A 158 -14.55 -11.15 4.08
N SER A 159 -15.56 -11.93 4.36
CA SER A 159 -16.27 -11.83 5.62
C SER A 159 -15.45 -12.55 6.70
N LEU A 160 -14.49 -11.87 7.28
CA LEU A 160 -14.37 -12.03 8.73
C LEU A 160 -15.67 -11.43 9.28
N SER A 161 -16.63 -12.30 9.60
CA SER A 161 -17.94 -11.87 10.05
C SER A 161 -17.75 -10.89 11.21
N GLU A 162 -18.29 -9.67 11.07
CA GLU A 162 -18.28 -8.67 12.13
C GLU A 162 -18.85 -9.25 13.45
N GLU A 163 -19.69 -10.26 13.36
CA GLU A 163 -20.25 -11.00 14.48
C GLU A 163 -19.20 -11.77 15.31
N ALA A 164 -18.19 -12.40 14.68
CA ALA A 164 -17.14 -13.12 15.42
C ALA A 164 -16.20 -12.16 16.19
N VAL A 165 -16.09 -10.91 15.74
CA VAL A 165 -15.30 -9.86 16.40
C VAL A 165 -16.11 -9.20 17.51
N GLN A 166 -17.42 -9.06 17.35
CA GLN A 166 -18.30 -8.36 18.29
C GLN A 166 -18.52 -9.15 19.60
N ASP A 167 -18.55 -10.47 19.54
CA ASP A 167 -18.79 -11.31 20.74
C ASP A 167 -17.57 -11.36 21.68
N GLN A 168 -16.36 -11.19 21.14
CA GLN A 168 -15.15 -11.07 21.96
C GLN A 168 -14.92 -9.64 22.48
N SER A 169 -15.49 -8.60 21.83
CA SER A 169 -15.23 -7.21 22.16
C SER A 169 -15.84 -6.76 23.48
N THR A 170 -16.98 -7.34 23.90
CA THR A 170 -17.67 -6.96 25.13
C THR A 170 -16.95 -7.45 26.40
N ALA A 171 -16.31 -8.62 26.36
CA ALA A 171 -15.50 -9.11 27.47
C ALA A 171 -14.14 -8.39 27.58
N PHE A 172 -13.59 -7.94 26.44
CA PHE A 172 -12.33 -7.19 26.39
C PHE A 172 -12.46 -5.70 26.70
N ALA A 173 -13.62 -5.07 26.47
CA ALA A 173 -13.82 -3.65 26.74
C ALA A 173 -13.61 -3.28 28.24
N ALA A 174 -14.04 -4.15 29.14
CA ALA A 174 -13.82 -3.98 30.58
C ALA A 174 -12.35 -4.20 31.00
N SER A 175 -11.59 -5.02 30.28
CA SER A 175 -10.15 -5.23 30.53
C SER A 175 -9.26 -4.15 29.91
N ARG A 176 -9.79 -3.36 28.97
CA ARG A 176 -9.09 -2.33 28.22
C ARG A 176 -8.50 -1.22 29.09
N GLU A 177 -9.31 -0.60 29.92
CA GLU A 177 -8.87 0.46 30.83
C GLU A 177 -7.87 -0.04 31.87
N ILE A 178 -8.07 -1.30 32.35
CA ILE A 178 -7.21 -1.95 33.31
C ILE A 178 -5.84 -2.26 32.69
N LEU A 179 -5.80 -2.76 31.46
CA LEU A 179 -4.54 -3.07 30.77
C LEU A 179 -3.72 -1.81 30.48
N PHE A 180 -4.36 -0.75 29.98
CA PHE A 180 -3.70 0.52 29.69
C PHE A 180 -3.22 1.22 30.96
N ALA A 181 -4.03 1.19 32.01
CA ALA A 181 -3.66 1.76 33.33
C ALA A 181 -2.53 0.98 34.00
N SER A 182 -2.43 -0.34 33.76
CA SER A 182 -1.40 -1.21 34.34
C SER A 182 -0.03 -1.08 33.65
N ILE A 183 0.05 -0.53 32.44
CA ILE A 183 1.33 -0.29 31.75
C ILE A 183 1.98 0.97 32.34
N SER A 184 2.80 0.78 33.37
CA SER A 184 3.53 1.85 34.05
C SER A 184 4.70 2.38 33.20
N ASP A 185 5.28 1.54 32.31
CA ASP A 185 6.40 1.91 31.47
C ASP A 185 5.95 2.78 30.28
N PRO A 186 6.39 4.06 30.19
CA PRO A 186 6.05 4.95 29.07
C PRO A 186 6.53 4.42 27.70
N TYR A 187 7.59 3.63 27.67
CA TYR A 187 8.13 3.04 26.44
C TYR A 187 7.23 1.93 25.92
N MET A 188 6.73 1.08 26.79
CA MET A 188 5.76 0.03 26.43
C MET A 188 4.41 0.63 26.03
N ARG A 189 3.96 1.68 26.72
CA ARG A 189 2.71 2.37 26.40
C ARG A 189 2.67 2.93 24.97
N LYS A 190 3.80 3.42 24.45
CA LYS A 190 3.92 3.91 23.06
C LYS A 190 3.85 2.82 21.98
N ARG A 191 3.99 1.55 22.38
CA ARG A 191 3.98 0.41 21.46
C ARG A 191 2.62 -0.26 21.34
N VAL A 192 1.70 0.09 22.21
CA VAL A 192 0.33 -0.39 22.20
C VAL A 192 -0.52 0.60 21.43
N ILE A 193 -1.04 0.20 20.29
CA ILE A 193 -1.75 1.05 19.35
C ILE A 193 -3.22 0.61 19.33
N PRO A 194 -4.18 1.48 19.65
CA PRO A 194 -5.59 1.11 19.57
C PRO A 194 -5.97 0.77 18.12
N GLN A 195 -6.82 -0.22 17.97
CA GLN A 195 -7.41 -0.59 16.69
C GLN A 195 -8.77 0.07 16.51
N LYS A 196 -9.27 0.14 15.27
CA LYS A 196 -10.63 0.59 14.98
C LYS A 196 -11.71 -0.32 15.61
N GLN A 197 -11.37 -1.60 15.80
CA GLN A 197 -12.22 -2.55 16.50
C GLN A 197 -12.18 -2.27 18.01
N ASN A 198 -13.38 -2.07 18.59
CA ASN A 198 -13.49 -1.76 20.01
C ASN A 198 -12.82 -2.82 20.90
N GLY A 199 -11.97 -2.35 21.82
CA GLY A 199 -11.30 -3.18 22.80
C GLY A 199 -10.09 -3.96 22.29
N LEU A 200 -9.72 -3.83 21.01
CA LEU A 200 -8.53 -4.47 20.45
C LEU A 200 -7.37 -3.50 20.32
N TYR A 201 -6.16 -4.03 20.42
CA TYR A 201 -4.90 -3.29 20.32
C TYR A 201 -3.88 -4.05 19.48
N SER A 202 -3.12 -3.33 18.70
CA SER A 202 -1.91 -3.81 18.06
C SER A 202 -0.71 -3.53 18.96
N VAL A 203 0.25 -4.45 19.03
CA VAL A 203 1.49 -4.27 19.78
C VAL A 203 2.66 -4.26 18.80
N ALA A 204 3.41 -3.14 18.79
CA ALA A 204 4.61 -3.02 17.97
C ALA A 204 5.79 -3.71 18.64
N CYS A 205 6.25 -4.83 18.09
CA CYS A 205 7.43 -5.56 18.54
C CYS A 205 8.64 -5.19 17.66
N HIS A 206 9.73 -4.75 18.31
CA HIS A 206 10.97 -4.39 17.62
C HIS A 206 12.10 -5.28 18.14
N PRO A 207 12.26 -6.51 17.60
CA PRO A 207 13.34 -7.40 18.02
C PRO A 207 14.70 -6.83 17.61
N LEU A 208 15.67 -6.92 18.53
CA LEU A 208 17.06 -6.58 18.24
C LEU A 208 17.66 -7.65 17.33
N GLY A 209 18.22 -7.23 16.19
CA GLY A 209 18.95 -8.13 15.29
C GLY A 209 18.11 -8.83 14.23
N GLY A 210 16.84 -8.49 14.03
CA GLY A 210 16.04 -8.99 12.91
C GLY A 210 14.79 -9.78 13.31
N SER A 211 14.48 -10.85 12.59
CA SER A 211 13.28 -11.66 12.84
C SER A 211 13.32 -12.34 14.21
N PRO A 212 12.24 -12.29 15.00
CA PRO A 212 12.18 -13.00 16.26
C PRO A 212 12.18 -14.52 16.05
N GLU A 213 12.70 -15.25 17.01
CA GLU A 213 12.59 -16.71 17.06
C GLU A 213 11.11 -17.13 16.98
N PRO A 214 10.75 -18.19 16.22
CA PRO A 214 9.35 -18.62 16.08
C PRO A 214 8.68 -18.95 17.42
N SER A 215 9.42 -19.41 18.41
CA SER A 215 8.96 -19.68 19.77
C SER A 215 8.48 -18.41 20.50
N LEU A 216 9.09 -17.26 20.21
CA LEU A 216 8.70 -15.98 20.80
C LEU A 216 7.42 -15.45 20.16
N LEU A 217 7.16 -15.72 18.89
CA LEU A 217 5.91 -15.35 18.22
C LEU A 217 4.70 -16.06 18.84
N GLN A 218 4.86 -17.30 19.29
CA GLN A 218 3.79 -18.05 19.95
C GLN A 218 3.32 -17.42 21.27
N ILE A 219 4.16 -16.64 21.95
CA ILE A 219 3.80 -15.94 23.19
C ILE A 219 2.83 -14.79 22.91
N PHE A 220 2.91 -14.17 21.73
CA PHE A 220 2.04 -13.06 21.33
C PHE A 220 0.72 -13.51 20.67
N MET A 221 0.60 -14.80 20.35
CA MET A 221 -0.58 -15.37 19.69
C MET A 221 -1.52 -16.10 20.67
N ARG A 222 -1.27 -16.04 21.98
CA ARG A 222 -2.10 -16.56 23.07
C ARG A 222 -2.75 -15.41 23.82
#